data_69d8b0786f6c8cc73f1afa919bc7016a
#
_entry.id   69d8b0786f6c8cc73f1afa919bc7016a
#
_cell.length_a   1.000
_cell.length_b   1.000
_cell.length_c   1.000
_cell.angle_alpha   90.00
_cell.angle_beta   90.00
_cell.angle_gamma   90.00
#
_symmetry.space_group_name_H-M   'P 1'
#
loop_
_entity.id
_entity.type
_entity.pdbx_description
1 polymer ?
#
loop_
_entity_poly.entity_id
_entity_poly.type
_entity_poly.pdbx_seq_one_letter_code
_entity_poly.pdbx_strand_id
1 'polypeptide(L)'
;MGDIVADLEEEVWSDLSQDKNFDFPIEVFPMQIQNIITDYNKYLNYPIEFTSMAILAVTSVTIGNTTELKHKWRNTAVLAFIIVQDRGHSKSWPLQDIFQPLFDKEEKWSEEYDLKLEQYRHDLEQYKINQKKQPEAVGEEPIKPIKKRLSVESFTPEALVKIHYENPRGLIVFSDEAKSWFGTFNQYSKSAEEQMWVRFLNGARFVGDTVTRGNYFLPKTFVSIIGGIQPDEFKGFIKDNTANGLFDRILYSYPKYLESQEWPEEEMPEHSIKQWQNIFDNLFDMFSFQDLKNLHTITYEKGAFKPVKEWQKQLTILKNKKGKVFTAIAAKAESNIHKIAMILQALHSVCNGKSSIGDITVEVASHAVTAQNYFIEECLKVFAINTDNTVKFNEIWFSLLPEKFTSDQAIKIALQHKLCTRRTVFNWLEKDKRILKESNNNYKKLVK
;
A
#
# COMPACT_ATOMS: atom_id res chain seq x y z
N MET A 1 -6.24 -32.77 12.98
CA MET A 1 -5.42 -31.70 12.39
C MET A 1 -6.20 -30.40 12.17
N GLY A 2 -7.54 -30.42 12.13
CA GLY A 2 -8.39 -29.22 12.05
C GLY A 2 -8.45 -28.43 13.36
N ASP A 3 -8.44 -29.11 14.49
CA ASP A 3 -8.67 -28.48 15.79
C ASP A 3 -7.48 -27.67 16.31
N ILE A 4 -6.24 -28.07 15.99
CA ILE A 4 -5.02 -27.34 16.41
C ILE A 4 -4.83 -26.03 15.64
N VAL A 5 -5.35 -25.95 14.41
CA VAL A 5 -5.28 -24.71 13.59
C VAL A 5 -6.31 -23.71 14.08
N ALA A 6 -7.48 -24.15 14.50
CA ALA A 6 -8.53 -23.30 15.07
C ALA A 6 -8.10 -22.69 16.42
N ASP A 7 -7.51 -23.49 17.32
CA ASP A 7 -7.04 -23.03 18.64
C ASP A 7 -5.89 -22.00 18.54
N LEU A 8 -4.96 -22.18 17.58
CA LEU A 8 -3.86 -21.25 17.35
C LEU A 8 -4.32 -19.95 16.68
N GLU A 9 -5.35 -20.00 15.84
CA GLU A 9 -5.99 -18.81 15.28
C GLU A 9 -6.76 -18.06 16.38
N GLU A 10 -7.43 -18.74 17.28
CA GLU A 10 -8.21 -18.15 18.37
C GLU A 10 -7.34 -17.38 19.38
N GLU A 11 -6.17 -17.90 19.73
CA GLU A 11 -5.21 -17.22 20.63
C GLU A 11 -4.61 -15.96 20.00
N VAL A 12 -4.32 -15.98 18.70
CA VAL A 12 -3.85 -14.79 17.94
C VAL A 12 -4.94 -13.74 17.81
N TRP A 13 -6.19 -14.16 17.60
CA TRP A 13 -7.32 -13.24 17.42
C TRP A 13 -7.83 -12.67 18.75
N SER A 14 -7.69 -13.40 19.89
CA SER A 14 -8.05 -12.87 21.21
C SER A 14 -7.14 -11.74 21.66
N ASP A 15 -5.86 -11.79 21.35
CA ASP A 15 -4.90 -10.72 21.65
C ASP A 15 -5.08 -9.48 20.75
N LEU A 16 -5.49 -9.69 19.49
CA LEU A 16 -5.76 -8.60 18.54
C LEU A 16 -7.16 -8.00 18.68
N SER A 17 -8.10 -8.69 19.34
CA SER A 17 -9.47 -8.23 19.57
C SER A 17 -9.62 -7.29 20.75
N GLN A 18 -8.55 -6.99 21.50
CA GLN A 18 -8.57 -5.86 22.41
C GLN A 18 -8.61 -4.58 21.58
N ASP A 19 -9.70 -3.82 21.71
CA ASP A 19 -10.07 -2.58 21.03
C ASP A 19 -9.07 -1.42 21.27
N LYS A 20 -7.79 -1.63 20.97
CA LYS A 20 -6.80 -0.57 20.94
C LYS A 20 -6.63 -0.12 19.49
N ASN A 21 -7.14 1.07 19.17
CA ASN A 21 -6.63 1.80 18.03
C ASN A 21 -5.13 2.00 18.27
N PHE A 22 -4.30 1.40 17.42
CA PHE A 22 -2.90 1.76 17.34
C PHE A 22 -2.81 2.86 16.30
N ASP A 23 -2.70 4.11 16.75
CA ASP A 23 -2.43 5.24 15.89
C ASP A 23 -1.06 5.02 15.21
N PHE A 24 -0.88 5.58 14.04
CA PHE A 24 0.42 5.52 13.37
C PHE A 24 1.48 6.22 14.25
N PRO A 25 2.63 5.57 14.52
CA PRO A 25 3.67 6.11 15.40
C PRO A 25 4.41 7.28 14.72
N ILE A 26 3.87 8.50 14.80
CA ILE A 26 4.42 9.69 14.12
C ILE A 26 5.84 10.07 14.58
N GLU A 27 6.26 9.60 15.77
CA GLU A 27 7.60 9.79 16.29
C GLU A 27 8.70 9.15 15.43
N VAL A 28 8.35 8.28 14.48
CA VAL A 28 9.30 7.74 13.50
C VAL A 28 9.78 8.78 12.49
N PHE A 29 9.03 9.87 12.35
CA PHE A 29 9.36 10.97 11.46
C PHE A 29 10.20 12.05 12.14
N PRO A 30 10.97 12.85 11.38
CA PRO A 30 11.56 14.08 11.89
C PRO A 30 10.51 15.06 12.42
N MET A 31 10.85 15.89 13.40
CA MET A 31 9.93 16.82 14.08
C MET A 31 9.15 17.70 13.07
N GLN A 32 9.79 18.14 11.99
CA GLN A 32 9.14 18.97 10.97
C GLN A 32 7.95 18.22 10.32
N ILE A 33 8.13 16.94 10.05
CA ILE A 33 7.07 16.08 9.48
C ILE A 33 5.99 15.79 10.52
N GLN A 34 6.37 15.54 11.79
CA GLN A 34 5.43 15.35 12.88
C GLN A 34 4.50 16.56 13.03
N ASN A 35 5.06 17.77 12.99
CA ASN A 35 4.29 19.02 13.07
C ASN A 35 3.31 19.15 11.89
N ILE A 36 3.75 18.87 10.67
CA ILE A 36 2.89 18.88 9.48
C ILE A 36 1.72 17.91 9.66
N ILE A 37 1.98 16.66 10.04
CA ILE A 37 0.93 15.65 10.27
C ILE A 37 -0.06 16.13 11.34
N THR A 38 0.45 16.69 12.43
CA THR A 38 -0.36 17.21 13.53
C THR A 38 -1.23 18.38 13.09
N ASP A 39 -0.69 19.29 12.27
CA ASP A 39 -1.45 20.42 11.74
C ASP A 39 -2.55 19.97 10.79
N TYR A 40 -2.26 19.06 9.86
CA TYR A 40 -3.31 18.50 8.99
C TYR A 40 -4.40 17.78 9.78
N ASN A 41 -4.05 17.08 10.86
CA ASN A 41 -5.02 16.46 11.74
C ASN A 41 -5.86 17.52 12.49
N LYS A 42 -5.21 18.53 13.09
CA LYS A 42 -5.85 19.57 13.90
C LYS A 42 -6.78 20.47 13.07
N TYR A 43 -6.32 20.93 11.91
CA TYR A 43 -7.00 21.98 11.15
C TYR A 43 -7.88 21.46 10.01
N LEU A 44 -7.71 20.20 9.59
CA LEU A 44 -8.50 19.60 8.49
C LEU A 44 -9.16 18.27 8.90
N ASN A 45 -9.00 17.83 10.16
CA ASN A 45 -9.49 16.52 10.64
C ASN A 45 -8.96 15.34 9.79
N TYR A 46 -7.76 15.47 9.21
CA TYR A 46 -7.17 14.37 8.46
C TYR A 46 -6.63 13.30 9.43
N PRO A 47 -7.01 12.03 9.26
CA PRO A 47 -6.43 10.97 10.06
C PRO A 47 -4.90 10.94 9.94
N ILE A 48 -4.24 10.83 11.08
CA ILE A 48 -2.76 10.78 11.18
C ILE A 48 -2.19 9.70 10.26
N GLU A 49 -2.85 8.56 10.22
CA GLU A 49 -2.46 7.41 9.41
C GLU A 49 -2.44 7.74 7.92
N PHE A 50 -3.46 8.45 7.41
CA PHE A 50 -3.60 8.73 5.99
C PHE A 50 -2.54 9.72 5.52
N THR A 51 -2.33 10.78 6.30
CA THR A 51 -1.28 11.77 6.05
C THR A 51 0.10 11.11 6.10
N SER A 52 0.35 10.27 7.11
CA SER A 52 1.62 9.53 7.26
C SER A 52 1.89 8.60 6.08
N MET A 53 0.90 7.82 5.64
CA MET A 53 1.04 6.94 4.48
C MET A 53 1.27 7.70 3.19
N ALA A 54 0.60 8.85 3.00
CA ALA A 54 0.80 9.71 1.84
C ALA A 54 2.24 10.26 1.79
N ILE A 55 2.79 10.72 2.92
CA ILE A 55 4.17 11.19 3.04
C ILE A 55 5.17 10.09 2.71
N LEU A 56 4.97 8.87 3.24
CA LEU A 56 5.82 7.71 2.91
C LEU A 56 5.76 7.38 1.42
N ALA A 57 4.58 7.44 0.81
CA ALA A 57 4.37 7.11 -0.59
C ALA A 57 4.99 8.15 -1.54
N VAL A 58 4.83 9.46 -1.27
CA VAL A 58 5.48 10.53 -2.01
C VAL A 58 6.99 10.41 -1.90
N THR A 59 7.52 10.15 -0.70
CA THR A 59 8.96 9.97 -0.50
C THR A 59 9.48 8.75 -1.25
N SER A 60 8.73 7.64 -1.23
CA SER A 60 9.06 6.42 -1.98
C SER A 60 9.28 6.71 -3.46
N VAL A 61 8.32 7.32 -4.15
CA VAL A 61 8.42 7.62 -5.58
C VAL A 61 9.46 8.70 -5.87
N THR A 62 9.68 9.64 -4.96
CA THR A 62 10.73 10.65 -5.09
C THR A 62 12.13 10.04 -5.06
N ILE A 63 12.38 9.03 -4.24
CA ILE A 63 13.60 8.23 -4.28
C ILE A 63 13.68 7.46 -5.61
N GLY A 64 12.65 6.71 -5.95
CA GLY A 64 12.60 5.91 -7.16
C GLY A 64 13.76 4.90 -7.28
N ASN A 65 14.19 4.66 -8.52
CA ASN A 65 15.32 3.80 -8.85
C ASN A 65 16.70 4.49 -8.70
N THR A 66 16.79 5.67 -8.07
CA THR A 66 18.06 6.43 -7.96
C THR A 66 18.97 5.88 -6.86
N THR A 67 18.38 5.28 -5.84
CA THR A 67 19.10 4.84 -4.64
C THR A 67 18.70 3.41 -4.28
N GLU A 68 19.67 2.66 -3.77
CA GLU A 68 19.45 1.32 -3.24
C GLU A 68 20.12 1.14 -1.87
N LEU A 69 19.45 0.42 -0.99
CA LEU A 69 20.02 -0.02 0.29
C LEU A 69 20.64 -1.41 0.10
N LYS A 70 21.96 -1.51 0.24
CA LYS A 70 22.70 -2.76 0.20
C LYS A 70 22.86 -3.32 1.61
N HIS A 71 22.23 -4.47 1.84
CA HIS A 71 22.46 -5.29 3.03
C HIS A 71 22.75 -6.72 2.56
N LYS A 72 21.95 -7.74 2.86
CA LYS A 72 22.08 -9.08 2.25
C LYS A 72 21.66 -9.06 0.78
N TRP A 73 20.65 -8.27 0.47
CA TRP A 73 20.10 -8.03 -0.86
C TRP A 73 20.17 -6.53 -1.17
N ARG A 74 19.93 -6.20 -2.42
CA ARG A 74 19.72 -4.82 -2.84
C ARG A 74 18.23 -4.51 -2.74
N ASN A 75 17.89 -3.49 -1.98
CA ASN A 75 16.52 -3.05 -1.76
C ASN A 75 16.31 -1.68 -2.38
N THR A 76 15.18 -1.48 -3.04
CA THR A 76 14.70 -0.17 -3.52
C THR A 76 13.53 0.28 -2.65
N ALA A 77 13.19 1.56 -2.65
CA ALA A 77 12.12 2.11 -1.82
C ALA A 77 10.68 1.78 -2.30
N VAL A 78 10.51 0.89 -3.27
CA VAL A 78 9.20 0.57 -3.86
C VAL A 78 8.28 -0.12 -2.87
N LEU A 79 7.11 0.46 -2.61
CA LEU A 79 6.10 -0.04 -1.66
C LEU A 79 4.68 0.16 -2.21
N ALA A 80 3.74 -0.62 -1.69
CA ALA A 80 2.31 -0.44 -1.91
C ALA A 80 1.64 -0.07 -0.59
N PHE A 81 0.82 0.98 -0.61
CA PHE A 81 0.10 1.53 0.54
C PHE A 81 -1.40 1.50 0.25
N ILE A 82 -2.18 0.83 1.09
CA ILE A 82 -3.63 0.76 0.95
C ILE A 82 -4.32 1.18 2.25
N ILE A 83 -5.14 2.21 2.14
CA ILE A 83 -5.99 2.70 3.22
C ILE A 83 -7.33 1.97 3.14
N VAL A 84 -7.64 1.18 4.15
CA VAL A 84 -8.94 0.49 4.26
C VAL A 84 -9.83 1.32 5.18
N GLN A 85 -10.94 1.86 4.68
CA GLN A 85 -11.83 2.70 5.48
C GLN A 85 -13.24 2.73 4.91
N ASP A 86 -14.23 2.83 5.79
CA ASP A 86 -15.65 2.92 5.45
C ASP A 86 -15.99 4.17 4.63
N ARG A 87 -17.20 4.15 4.05
CA ARG A 87 -17.74 5.31 3.32
C ARG A 87 -17.97 6.48 4.29
N GLY A 88 -17.79 7.71 3.77
CA GLY A 88 -18.04 8.92 4.53
C GLY A 88 -16.86 9.46 5.32
N HIS A 89 -15.76 8.73 5.41
CA HIS A 89 -14.49 9.24 5.93
C HIS A 89 -13.60 9.69 4.77
N SER A 90 -13.22 10.97 4.78
CA SER A 90 -12.46 11.62 3.70
C SER A 90 -11.08 10.96 3.50
N LYS A 91 -11.00 9.96 2.62
CA LYS A 91 -9.74 9.29 2.26
C LYS A 91 -8.94 10.08 1.23
N SER A 92 -9.64 10.75 0.31
CA SER A 92 -9.07 11.38 -0.88
C SER A 92 -8.30 12.65 -0.55
N TRP A 93 -8.87 13.54 0.29
CA TRP A 93 -8.26 14.84 0.57
C TRP A 93 -6.87 14.75 1.21
N PRO A 94 -6.62 13.91 2.26
CA PRO A 94 -5.28 13.75 2.80
C PRO A 94 -4.25 13.29 1.77
N LEU A 95 -4.66 12.41 0.85
CA LEU A 95 -3.78 11.95 -0.21
C LEU A 95 -3.51 13.05 -1.23
N GLN A 96 -4.55 13.78 -1.67
CA GLN A 96 -4.41 14.85 -2.66
C GLN A 96 -3.52 15.98 -2.15
N ASP A 97 -3.78 16.48 -0.94
CA ASP A 97 -3.03 17.61 -0.38
C ASP A 97 -1.54 17.29 -0.18
N ILE A 98 -1.23 16.08 0.30
CA ILE A 98 0.17 15.66 0.46
C ILE A 98 0.84 15.39 -0.89
N PHE A 99 0.10 14.97 -1.91
CA PHE A 99 0.63 14.77 -3.26
C PHE A 99 0.68 16.04 -4.09
N GLN A 100 0.04 17.16 -3.66
CA GLN A 100 -0.03 18.40 -4.42
C GLN A 100 1.33 18.89 -4.94
N PRO A 101 2.43 18.92 -4.14
CA PRO A 101 3.73 19.33 -4.65
C PRO A 101 4.26 18.48 -5.83
N LEU A 102 3.92 17.18 -5.83
CA LEU A 102 4.28 16.30 -6.93
C LEU A 102 3.43 16.61 -8.18
N PHE A 103 2.13 16.83 -8.01
CA PHE A 103 1.22 17.18 -9.11
C PHE A 103 1.58 18.51 -9.75
N ASP A 104 1.89 19.54 -8.94
CA ASP A 104 2.37 20.85 -9.45
C ASP A 104 3.63 20.73 -10.31
N LYS A 105 4.52 19.81 -9.93
CA LYS A 105 5.74 19.54 -10.71
C LYS A 105 5.42 18.80 -12.01
N GLU A 106 4.49 17.86 -12.01
CA GLU A 106 4.05 17.16 -13.22
C GLU A 106 3.30 18.09 -14.18
N GLU A 107 2.52 19.04 -13.67
CA GLU A 107 1.85 20.06 -14.46
C GLU A 107 2.87 20.90 -15.24
N LYS A 108 3.91 21.42 -14.57
CA LYS A 108 5.01 22.14 -15.22
C LYS A 108 5.71 21.30 -16.30
N TRP A 109 5.95 20.01 -16.02
CA TRP A 109 6.53 19.11 -17.03
C TRP A 109 5.58 18.83 -18.21
N SER A 110 4.27 18.84 -17.98
CA SER A 110 3.29 18.69 -19.05
C SER A 110 3.29 19.91 -19.98
N GLU A 111 3.35 21.12 -19.42
CA GLU A 111 3.48 22.37 -20.20
C GLU A 111 4.78 22.37 -21.04
N GLU A 112 5.91 22.01 -20.41
CA GLU A 112 7.18 21.90 -21.14
C GLU A 112 7.14 20.84 -22.25
N TYR A 113 6.46 19.71 -22.01
CA TYR A 113 6.29 18.66 -23.01
C TYR A 113 5.46 19.13 -24.19
N ASP A 114 4.35 19.84 -23.95
CA ASP A 114 3.48 20.35 -25.01
C ASP A 114 4.20 21.33 -25.92
N LEU A 115 5.00 22.23 -25.37
CA LEU A 115 5.85 23.12 -26.15
C LEU A 115 6.89 22.36 -27.00
N LYS A 116 7.56 21.35 -26.40
CA LYS A 116 8.53 20.50 -27.12
C LYS A 116 7.85 19.65 -28.21
N LEU A 117 6.62 19.21 -27.96
CA LEU A 117 5.86 18.40 -28.91
C LEU A 117 5.42 19.23 -30.12
N GLU A 118 5.06 20.51 -29.92
CA GLU A 118 4.74 21.44 -30.99
C GLU A 118 5.98 21.71 -31.87
N GLN A 119 7.13 22.00 -31.24
CA GLN A 119 8.39 22.14 -31.94
C GLN A 119 8.78 20.91 -32.76
N TYR A 120 8.66 19.73 -32.13
CA TYR A 120 8.90 18.43 -32.82
C TYR A 120 8.00 18.25 -34.04
N ARG A 121 6.72 18.61 -33.97
CA ARG A 121 5.79 18.52 -35.10
C ARG A 121 6.24 19.41 -36.24
N HIS A 122 6.63 20.64 -35.94
CA HIS A 122 7.16 21.58 -36.93
C HIS A 122 8.44 21.04 -37.58
N ASP A 123 9.40 20.60 -36.77
CA ASP A 123 10.69 20.10 -37.26
C ASP A 123 10.50 18.82 -38.11
N LEU A 124 9.59 17.94 -37.71
CA LEU A 124 9.27 16.72 -38.45
C LEU A 124 8.63 17.06 -39.82
N GLU A 125 7.79 18.07 -39.88
CA GLU A 125 7.22 18.55 -41.15
C GLU A 125 8.30 19.09 -42.07
N GLN A 126 9.19 19.94 -41.57
CA GLN A 126 10.33 20.47 -42.32
C GLN A 126 11.27 19.34 -42.80
N TYR A 127 11.55 18.38 -41.91
CA TYR A 127 12.35 17.20 -42.25
C TYR A 127 11.74 16.44 -43.44
N LYS A 128 10.42 16.16 -43.41
CA LYS A 128 9.72 15.46 -44.49
C LYS A 128 9.69 16.22 -45.81
N ILE A 129 9.59 17.56 -45.75
CA ILE A 129 9.65 18.40 -46.92
C ILE A 129 11.08 18.36 -47.54
N ASN A 130 12.11 18.46 -46.72
CA ASN A 130 13.51 18.42 -47.15
C ASN A 130 13.87 17.03 -47.71
N GLN A 131 13.41 15.98 -47.09
CA GLN A 131 13.60 14.58 -47.55
C GLN A 131 13.05 14.37 -48.98
N LYS A 132 11.91 15.00 -49.30
CA LYS A 132 11.32 14.93 -50.65
C LYS A 132 12.10 15.79 -51.68
N LYS A 133 12.64 16.94 -51.24
CA LYS A 133 13.31 17.88 -52.13
C LYS A 133 14.77 17.56 -52.40
N GLN A 134 15.50 17.12 -51.37
CA GLN A 134 16.95 16.87 -51.39
C GLN A 134 17.29 15.65 -50.52
N PRO A 135 17.06 14.42 -50.97
CA PRO A 135 17.23 13.21 -50.15
C PRO A 135 18.66 13.03 -49.63
N GLU A 136 19.67 13.50 -50.35
CA GLU A 136 21.09 13.34 -50.00
C GLU A 136 21.59 14.37 -48.97
N ALA A 137 20.82 15.43 -48.70
CA ALA A 137 21.18 16.53 -47.79
C ALA A 137 20.29 16.56 -46.51
N VAL A 138 19.53 15.50 -46.25
CA VAL A 138 18.63 15.44 -45.10
C VAL A 138 19.42 15.14 -43.83
N GLY A 139 19.26 15.97 -42.81
CA GLY A 139 19.81 15.73 -41.47
C GLY A 139 19.14 14.53 -40.75
N GLU A 140 19.41 14.38 -39.46
CA GLU A 140 18.79 13.35 -38.66
C GLU A 140 17.27 13.62 -38.44
N GLU A 141 16.48 12.54 -38.40
CA GLU A 141 15.04 12.67 -38.11
C GLU A 141 14.84 13.21 -36.70
N PRO A 142 13.97 14.22 -36.50
CA PRO A 142 13.68 14.76 -35.19
C PRO A 142 13.20 13.68 -34.22
N ILE A 143 13.72 13.71 -32.98
CA ILE A 143 13.36 12.75 -31.94
C ILE A 143 12.11 13.24 -31.19
N LYS A 144 11.10 12.40 -31.14
CA LYS A 144 9.88 12.72 -30.39
C LYS A 144 10.17 12.89 -28.90
N PRO A 145 9.73 14.00 -28.26
CA PRO A 145 9.93 14.19 -26.83
C PRO A 145 9.18 13.13 -26.02
N ILE A 146 9.72 12.82 -24.84
CA ILE A 146 9.13 11.90 -23.86
C ILE A 146 8.44 12.73 -22.78
N LYS A 147 7.19 12.37 -22.45
CA LYS A 147 6.45 13.01 -21.37
C LYS A 147 6.99 12.51 -20.03
N LYS A 148 7.61 13.41 -19.26
CA LYS A 148 8.05 13.11 -17.89
C LYS A 148 6.85 12.98 -16.96
N ARG A 149 6.88 11.99 -16.08
CA ARG A 149 5.89 11.82 -15.03
C ARG A 149 6.42 10.96 -13.88
N LEU A 150 5.81 11.09 -12.72
CA LEU A 150 6.02 10.28 -11.52
C LEU A 150 4.76 9.52 -11.12
N SER A 151 3.57 10.02 -11.52
CA SER A 151 2.30 9.43 -11.16
C SER A 151 1.53 8.89 -12.37
N VAL A 152 0.68 7.89 -12.12
CA VAL A 152 -0.31 7.35 -13.04
C VAL A 152 -1.59 7.01 -12.26
N GLU A 153 -2.76 7.32 -12.84
CA GLU A 153 -4.06 7.06 -12.21
C GLU A 153 -4.84 5.99 -12.95
N SER A 154 -4.93 6.11 -14.27
CA SER A 154 -5.67 5.18 -15.14
C SER A 154 -4.75 4.67 -16.25
N PHE A 155 -4.68 3.36 -16.39
CA PHE A 155 -3.77 2.70 -17.34
C PHE A 155 -4.23 1.27 -17.66
N THR A 156 -3.75 0.75 -18.80
CA THR A 156 -3.69 -0.69 -19.03
C THR A 156 -2.30 -1.21 -18.61
N PRO A 157 -2.15 -2.51 -18.30
CA PRO A 157 -0.85 -3.09 -17.95
C PRO A 157 0.26 -2.75 -18.95
N GLU A 158 -0.05 -2.85 -20.26
CA GLU A 158 0.91 -2.54 -21.31
C GLU A 158 1.27 -1.05 -21.37
N ALA A 159 0.29 -0.17 -21.15
CA ALA A 159 0.54 1.27 -21.06
C ALA A 159 1.44 1.61 -19.89
N LEU A 160 1.23 0.98 -18.72
CA LEU A 160 2.07 1.16 -17.55
C LEU A 160 3.52 0.75 -17.81
N VAL A 161 3.73 -0.40 -18.46
CA VAL A 161 5.07 -0.87 -18.83
C VAL A 161 5.76 0.13 -19.77
N LYS A 162 5.04 0.64 -20.78
CA LYS A 162 5.57 1.66 -21.70
C LYS A 162 5.91 2.96 -20.95
N ILE A 163 4.99 3.46 -20.11
CA ILE A 163 5.21 4.69 -19.33
C ILE A 163 6.44 4.52 -18.43
N HIS A 164 6.60 3.36 -17.79
CA HIS A 164 7.76 3.09 -16.95
C HIS A 164 9.06 3.01 -17.77
N TYR A 165 9.02 2.42 -18.96
CA TYR A 165 10.17 2.39 -19.87
C TYR A 165 10.62 3.81 -20.27
N GLU A 166 9.67 4.68 -20.53
CA GLU A 166 9.91 6.12 -20.84
C GLU A 166 10.31 6.90 -19.57
N ASN A 167 9.96 6.45 -18.36
CA ASN A 167 10.25 7.07 -17.07
C ASN A 167 10.98 6.09 -16.13
N PRO A 168 12.23 5.74 -16.43
CA PRO A 168 12.96 4.65 -15.75
C PRO A 168 13.29 4.95 -14.27
N ARG A 169 13.17 6.21 -13.84
CA ARG A 169 13.28 6.57 -12.42
C ARG A 169 12.24 5.84 -11.57
N GLY A 170 11.05 5.63 -12.10
CA GLY A 170 9.97 4.95 -11.42
C GLY A 170 8.68 5.77 -11.38
N LEU A 171 7.62 5.11 -10.97
CA LEU A 171 6.26 5.63 -10.96
C LEU A 171 5.57 5.31 -9.63
N ILE A 172 4.51 6.06 -9.33
CA ILE A 172 3.52 5.69 -8.35
C ILE A 172 2.13 5.61 -8.99
N VAL A 173 1.41 4.55 -8.71
CA VAL A 173 -0.03 4.49 -9.00
C VAL A 173 -0.73 5.22 -7.87
N PHE A 174 -1.38 6.34 -8.22
CA PHE A 174 -2.24 7.10 -7.33
C PHE A 174 -3.69 6.75 -7.65
N SER A 175 -4.43 6.19 -6.70
CA SER A 175 -5.80 5.74 -6.94
C SER A 175 -6.70 6.06 -5.76
N ASP A 176 -7.60 7.02 -5.93
CA ASP A 176 -8.61 7.37 -4.92
C ASP A 176 -9.45 6.16 -4.53
N GLU A 177 -9.80 5.31 -5.51
CA GLU A 177 -10.45 4.02 -5.31
C GLU A 177 -9.55 2.90 -5.84
N ALA A 178 -8.79 2.27 -4.95
CA ALA A 178 -7.93 1.13 -5.27
C ALA A 178 -8.71 -0.08 -5.84
N LYS A 179 -10.05 -0.05 -5.76
CA LYS A 179 -10.93 -1.01 -6.44
C LYS A 179 -10.64 -1.09 -7.93
N SER A 180 -10.36 0.04 -8.60
CA SER A 180 -10.01 0.06 -10.02
C SER A 180 -8.73 -0.70 -10.28
N TRP A 181 -7.70 -0.52 -9.45
CA TRP A 181 -6.45 -1.25 -9.52
C TRP A 181 -6.64 -2.76 -9.26
N PHE A 182 -7.34 -3.13 -8.18
CA PHE A 182 -7.66 -4.53 -7.90
C PHE A 182 -8.54 -5.17 -8.98
N GLY A 183 -9.43 -4.39 -9.60
CA GLY A 183 -10.32 -4.86 -10.67
C GLY A 183 -9.59 -5.25 -11.96
N THR A 184 -8.42 -4.68 -12.22
CA THR A 184 -7.60 -5.05 -13.38
C THR A 184 -7.18 -6.51 -13.34
N PHE A 185 -6.95 -7.09 -12.15
CA PHE A 185 -6.52 -8.49 -11.96
C PHE A 185 -7.53 -9.52 -12.49
N ASN A 186 -8.78 -9.15 -12.73
CA ASN A 186 -9.83 -10.06 -13.17
C ASN A 186 -10.12 -9.98 -14.69
N GLN A 187 -9.55 -9.00 -15.42
CA GLN A 187 -9.99 -8.72 -16.79
C GLN A 187 -9.28 -9.52 -17.90
N TYR A 188 -8.00 -9.86 -17.78
CA TYR A 188 -7.24 -10.43 -18.91
C TYR A 188 -6.62 -11.82 -18.66
N SER A 189 -5.94 -12.02 -17.57
CA SER A 189 -5.53 -13.34 -17.05
C SER A 189 -5.04 -13.14 -15.62
N LYS A 190 -5.80 -13.62 -14.69
CA LYS A 190 -5.60 -13.43 -13.24
C LYS A 190 -4.16 -13.66 -12.76
N SER A 191 -3.47 -14.65 -13.32
CA SER A 191 -2.14 -15.04 -12.87
C SER A 191 -0.99 -14.19 -13.44
N ALA A 192 -1.11 -13.66 -14.66
CA ALA A 192 -0.01 -12.94 -15.32
C ALA A 192 0.13 -11.51 -14.78
N GLU A 193 -0.96 -10.82 -14.57
CA GLU A 193 -0.98 -9.44 -14.06
C GLU A 193 -0.55 -9.37 -12.60
N GLU A 194 -1.04 -10.28 -11.75
CA GLU A 194 -0.58 -10.40 -10.37
C GLU A 194 0.93 -10.68 -10.28
N GLN A 195 1.46 -11.54 -11.15
CA GLN A 195 2.90 -11.80 -11.23
C GLN A 195 3.69 -10.56 -11.68
N MET A 196 3.14 -9.75 -12.59
CA MET A 196 3.72 -8.47 -12.97
C MET A 196 3.82 -7.53 -11.76
N TRP A 197 2.76 -7.36 -10.99
CA TRP A 197 2.75 -6.54 -9.78
C TRP A 197 3.71 -7.04 -8.71
N VAL A 198 3.78 -8.36 -8.50
CA VAL A 198 4.78 -8.95 -7.59
C VAL A 198 6.20 -8.61 -8.04
N ARG A 199 6.50 -8.61 -9.33
CA ARG A 199 7.81 -8.19 -9.87
C ARG A 199 8.05 -6.71 -9.66
N PHE A 200 7.06 -5.86 -9.92
CA PHE A 200 7.16 -4.42 -9.75
C PHE A 200 7.44 -4.03 -8.29
N LEU A 201 6.71 -4.60 -7.34
CA LEU A 201 6.90 -4.36 -5.91
C LEU A 201 8.19 -4.98 -5.33
N ASN A 202 8.82 -5.89 -6.07
CA ASN A 202 10.15 -6.42 -5.71
C ASN A 202 11.30 -5.62 -6.34
N GLY A 203 11.04 -4.63 -7.19
CA GLY A 203 12.07 -3.93 -7.95
C GLY A 203 12.83 -4.85 -8.92
N ALA A 204 12.18 -5.93 -9.38
CA ALA A 204 12.81 -6.96 -10.19
C ALA A 204 12.87 -6.56 -11.67
N ARG A 205 13.75 -7.24 -12.43
CA ARG A 205 13.78 -7.12 -13.89
C ARG A 205 12.44 -7.55 -14.49
N PHE A 206 11.98 -6.79 -15.49
CA PHE A 206 10.80 -7.14 -16.28
C PHE A 206 11.11 -7.09 -17.77
N VAL A 207 10.65 -8.10 -18.50
CA VAL A 207 10.71 -8.16 -19.97
C VAL A 207 9.29 -8.38 -20.46
N GLY A 208 8.81 -7.48 -21.28
CA GLY A 208 7.47 -7.55 -21.87
C GLY A 208 7.60 -7.59 -23.40
N ASP A 209 7.19 -8.70 -24.01
CA ASP A 209 7.12 -8.84 -25.45
C ASP A 209 5.66 -8.69 -25.88
N THR A 210 5.39 -7.72 -26.74
CA THR A 210 4.06 -7.50 -27.29
C THR A 210 4.09 -7.58 -28.82
N VAL A 211 3.12 -8.29 -29.41
CA VAL A 211 3.06 -8.52 -30.85
C VAL A 211 2.91 -7.22 -31.65
N THR A 212 2.25 -6.21 -31.06
CA THR A 212 1.86 -4.97 -31.76
C THR A 212 2.64 -3.71 -31.34
N ARG A 213 3.33 -3.72 -30.19
CA ARG A 213 3.87 -2.49 -29.56
C ARG A 213 5.35 -2.51 -29.21
N GLY A 214 6.08 -3.60 -29.58
CA GLY A 214 7.52 -3.73 -29.35
C GLY A 214 7.87 -4.45 -28.05
N ASN A 215 9.19 -4.62 -27.84
CA ASN A 215 9.75 -5.33 -26.72
C ASN A 215 10.25 -4.30 -25.71
N TYR A 216 9.81 -4.42 -24.46
CA TYR A 216 10.24 -3.57 -23.37
C TYR A 216 11.14 -4.34 -22.43
N PHE A 217 12.33 -3.82 -22.21
CA PHE A 217 13.29 -4.35 -21.25
C PHE A 217 13.48 -3.32 -20.12
N LEU A 218 12.98 -3.67 -18.94
CA LEU A 218 13.15 -2.89 -17.73
C LEU A 218 14.15 -3.62 -16.83
N PRO A 219 15.40 -3.17 -16.73
CA PRO A 219 16.42 -3.84 -15.91
C PRO A 219 16.08 -3.81 -14.43
N LYS A 220 15.42 -2.76 -13.98
CA LYS A 220 14.84 -2.59 -12.65
C LYS A 220 13.46 -1.96 -12.80
N THR A 221 12.48 -2.49 -12.08
CA THR A 221 11.14 -1.89 -12.00
C THR A 221 10.99 -1.08 -10.71
N PHE A 222 10.23 -0.02 -10.78
CA PHE A 222 9.81 0.77 -9.63
C PHE A 222 8.42 1.32 -9.89
N VAL A 223 7.42 0.66 -9.33
CA VAL A 223 6.04 1.13 -9.38
C VAL A 223 5.45 0.98 -7.99
N SER A 224 5.49 2.08 -7.23
CA SER A 224 4.79 2.16 -5.94
C SER A 224 3.30 2.36 -6.16
N ILE A 225 2.52 2.16 -5.12
CA ILE A 225 1.06 2.27 -5.16
C ILE A 225 0.59 2.97 -3.91
N ILE A 226 -0.39 3.87 -4.05
CA ILE A 226 -1.18 4.38 -2.93
C ILE A 226 -2.64 4.48 -3.35
N GLY A 227 -3.55 4.08 -2.44
CA GLY A 227 -4.97 4.24 -2.70
C GLY A 227 -5.84 3.85 -1.51
N GLY A 228 -7.12 4.23 -1.60
CA GLY A 228 -8.14 3.91 -0.63
C GLY A 228 -9.06 2.79 -1.11
N ILE A 229 -9.55 1.94 -0.21
CA ILE A 229 -10.56 0.93 -0.51
C ILE A 229 -11.55 0.79 0.66
N GLN A 230 -12.77 0.39 0.36
CA GLN A 230 -13.76 0.09 1.39
C GLN A 230 -13.61 -1.35 1.87
N PRO A 231 -13.87 -1.64 3.17
CA PRO A 231 -13.71 -2.98 3.73
C PRO A 231 -14.52 -4.05 2.99
N ASP A 232 -15.77 -3.74 2.60
CA ASP A 232 -16.64 -4.69 1.91
C ASP A 232 -16.15 -5.01 0.48
N GLU A 233 -15.58 -4.03 -0.21
CA GLU A 233 -14.98 -4.24 -1.52
C GLU A 233 -13.69 -5.04 -1.41
N PHE A 234 -12.88 -4.74 -0.41
CA PHE A 234 -11.62 -5.44 -0.16
C PHE A 234 -11.82 -6.93 0.15
N LYS A 235 -12.88 -7.28 0.93
CA LYS A 235 -13.27 -8.68 1.18
C LYS A 235 -13.40 -9.51 -0.08
N GLY A 236 -14.00 -8.94 -1.12
CA GLY A 236 -14.18 -9.61 -2.40
C GLY A 236 -12.85 -9.98 -3.07
N PHE A 237 -11.86 -9.09 -2.97
CA PHE A 237 -10.56 -9.31 -3.60
C PHE A 237 -9.67 -10.29 -2.85
N ILE A 238 -9.62 -10.22 -1.51
CA ILE A 238 -8.79 -11.14 -0.71
C ILE A 238 -9.31 -12.57 -0.79
N LYS A 239 -10.63 -12.78 -0.70
CA LYS A 239 -11.23 -14.12 -0.70
C LYS A 239 -10.80 -14.97 -1.89
N ASP A 240 -10.64 -14.32 -3.03
CA ASP A 240 -10.30 -14.99 -4.29
C ASP A 240 -8.77 -15.08 -4.55
N ASN A 241 -7.93 -14.36 -3.78
CA ASN A 241 -6.54 -14.09 -4.15
C ASN A 241 -5.50 -14.31 -3.04
N THR A 242 -5.83 -15.01 -1.96
CA THR A 242 -4.91 -15.21 -0.80
C THR A 242 -3.65 -16.03 -1.10
N ALA A 243 -3.58 -16.72 -2.24
CA ALA A 243 -2.53 -17.70 -2.50
C ALA A 243 -1.28 -17.16 -3.21
N ASN A 244 -1.28 -15.90 -3.72
CA ASN A 244 -0.22 -15.41 -4.62
C ASN A 244 0.84 -14.51 -3.97
N GLY A 245 0.66 -14.15 -2.70
CA GLY A 245 1.61 -13.35 -1.92
C GLY A 245 1.68 -11.86 -2.33
N LEU A 246 0.79 -11.35 -3.20
CA LEU A 246 0.71 -9.92 -3.53
C LEU A 246 0.20 -9.13 -2.34
N PHE A 247 -0.90 -9.60 -1.73
CA PHE A 247 -1.56 -8.95 -0.61
C PHE A 247 -0.67 -8.86 0.64
N ASP A 248 0.21 -9.83 0.87
CA ASP A 248 1.17 -9.83 1.97
C ASP A 248 2.26 -8.75 1.83
N ARG A 249 2.42 -8.15 0.64
CA ARG A 249 3.41 -7.10 0.35
C ARG A 249 2.89 -5.70 0.57
N ILE A 250 1.58 -5.55 0.71
CA ILE A 250 0.91 -4.27 0.87
C ILE A 250 1.02 -3.82 2.33
N LEU A 251 1.34 -2.56 2.52
CA LEU A 251 1.30 -1.87 3.79
C LEU A 251 -0.11 -1.29 3.96
N TYR A 252 -0.84 -1.80 4.93
CA TYR A 252 -2.21 -1.37 5.19
C TYR A 252 -2.28 -0.36 6.31
N SER A 253 -3.31 0.47 6.29
CA SER A 253 -3.82 1.20 7.42
C SER A 253 -5.33 1.01 7.48
N TYR A 254 -5.84 0.57 8.62
CA TYR A 254 -7.26 0.36 8.88
C TYR A 254 -7.66 0.90 10.24
N PRO A 255 -7.78 2.22 10.40
CA PRO A 255 -8.30 2.81 11.63
C PRO A 255 -9.79 2.47 11.75
N LYS A 256 -10.13 1.54 12.64
CA LYS A 256 -11.50 1.01 12.81
C LYS A 256 -12.51 2.04 13.32
N TYR A 257 -12.06 3.00 14.09
CA TYR A 257 -12.93 3.95 14.80
C TYR A 257 -12.48 5.38 14.52
N LEU A 258 -12.83 5.88 13.33
CA LEU A 258 -12.77 7.31 13.07
C LEU A 258 -14.13 7.91 13.48
N GLU A 259 -14.12 8.71 14.52
CA GLU A 259 -15.32 9.49 14.88
C GLU A 259 -15.50 10.62 13.87
N SER A 260 -16.76 10.88 13.51
CA SER A 260 -17.09 12.08 12.74
C SER A 260 -16.87 13.30 13.62
N GLN A 261 -16.05 14.22 13.17
CA GLN A 261 -15.72 15.45 13.88
C GLN A 261 -16.41 16.65 13.23
N GLU A 262 -16.74 17.66 14.03
CA GLU A 262 -17.15 18.97 13.52
C GLU A 262 -15.99 19.60 12.74
N TRP A 263 -16.32 20.42 11.76
CA TRP A 263 -15.29 21.13 11.01
C TRP A 263 -14.53 22.08 11.92
N PRO A 264 -13.19 22.10 11.85
CA PRO A 264 -12.40 23.06 12.62
C PRO A 264 -12.77 24.50 12.21
N GLU A 265 -12.81 25.38 13.20
CA GLU A 265 -13.07 26.80 12.95
C GLU A 265 -11.82 27.54 12.43
N GLU A 266 -10.63 27.04 12.79
CA GLU A 266 -9.36 27.64 12.41
C GLU A 266 -8.91 27.14 11.03
N GLU A 267 -8.38 28.04 10.21
CA GLU A 267 -7.81 27.68 8.91
C GLU A 267 -6.45 27.01 9.04
N MET A 268 -6.14 26.11 8.11
CA MET A 268 -4.82 25.47 8.01
C MET A 268 -3.72 26.52 7.86
N PRO A 269 -2.68 26.52 8.71
CA PRO A 269 -1.60 27.49 8.62
C PRO A 269 -0.82 27.37 7.32
N GLU A 270 -0.70 28.46 6.58
CA GLU A 270 0.02 28.49 5.30
C GLU A 270 1.49 28.06 5.44
N HIS A 271 2.10 28.30 6.61
CA HIS A 271 3.48 27.89 6.84
C HIS A 271 3.69 26.37 6.81
N SER A 272 2.71 25.58 7.27
CA SER A 272 2.80 24.12 7.27
C SER A 272 2.70 23.56 5.85
N ILE A 273 1.82 24.15 5.02
CA ILE A 273 1.69 23.81 3.61
C ILE A 273 3.01 24.15 2.87
N LYS A 274 3.54 25.36 3.09
CA LYS A 274 4.83 25.78 2.49
C LYS A 274 6.00 24.95 3.00
N GLN A 275 5.98 24.54 4.27
CA GLN A 275 7.03 23.68 4.82
C GLN A 275 7.03 22.31 4.14
N TRP A 276 5.85 21.70 3.92
CA TRP A 276 5.76 20.46 3.18
C TRP A 276 6.26 20.61 1.74
N GLN A 277 5.82 21.66 1.04
CA GLN A 277 6.30 21.98 -0.30
C GLN A 277 7.84 22.07 -0.35
N ASN A 278 8.45 22.80 0.57
CA ASN A 278 9.90 22.96 0.64
C ASN A 278 10.62 21.62 0.92
N ILE A 279 10.07 20.79 1.82
CA ILE A 279 10.63 19.47 2.11
C ILE A 279 10.56 18.59 0.85
N PHE A 280 9.43 18.59 0.14
CA PHE A 280 9.28 17.84 -1.11
C PHE A 280 10.28 18.32 -2.18
N ASP A 281 10.43 19.64 -2.39
CA ASP A 281 11.34 20.18 -3.38
C ASP A 281 12.80 19.79 -3.06
N ASN A 282 13.22 19.90 -1.81
CA ASN A 282 14.54 19.48 -1.36
C ASN A 282 14.75 17.97 -1.49
N LEU A 283 13.72 17.13 -1.19
CA LEU A 283 13.75 15.71 -1.47
C LEU A 283 13.90 15.42 -2.95
N PHE A 284 13.10 16.10 -3.78
CA PHE A 284 13.17 15.91 -5.21
C PHE A 284 14.55 16.27 -5.76
N ASP A 285 15.13 17.37 -5.31
CA ASP A 285 16.46 17.82 -5.72
C ASP A 285 17.56 16.87 -5.25
N MET A 286 17.45 16.33 -4.05
CA MET A 286 18.37 15.31 -3.52
C MET A 286 18.50 14.09 -4.46
N PHE A 287 17.44 13.73 -5.16
CA PHE A 287 17.39 12.55 -6.03
C PHE A 287 17.31 12.87 -7.53
N SER A 288 17.15 14.15 -7.94
CA SER A 288 16.88 14.51 -9.34
C SER A 288 18.08 14.30 -10.27
N PHE A 289 19.29 14.50 -9.77
CA PHE A 289 20.53 14.45 -10.55
C PHE A 289 21.24 13.11 -10.54
N GLN A 290 20.63 12.10 -9.94
CA GLN A 290 21.23 10.76 -9.87
C GLN A 290 21.23 10.08 -11.24
N ASP A 291 22.40 9.64 -11.67
CA ASP A 291 22.54 8.81 -12.86
C ASP A 291 21.99 7.41 -12.58
N LEU A 292 20.93 7.02 -13.29
CA LEU A 292 20.33 5.69 -13.15
C LEU A 292 21.26 4.54 -13.55
N LYS A 293 22.39 4.83 -14.21
CA LYS A 293 23.43 3.84 -14.49
C LYS A 293 24.38 3.64 -13.30
N ASN A 294 24.56 4.71 -12.48
CA ASN A 294 25.43 4.72 -11.31
C ASN A 294 24.60 5.00 -10.06
N LEU A 295 23.83 4.01 -9.63
CA LEU A 295 22.94 4.14 -8.48
C LEU A 295 23.69 4.51 -7.21
N HIS A 296 23.13 5.44 -6.44
CA HIS A 296 23.62 5.71 -5.10
C HIS A 296 23.34 4.50 -4.21
N THR A 297 24.38 3.96 -3.59
CA THR A 297 24.23 2.78 -2.69
C THR A 297 24.49 3.23 -1.28
N ILE A 298 23.49 3.04 -0.42
CA ILE A 298 23.59 3.26 1.03
C ILE A 298 23.65 1.92 1.78
N THR A 299 24.15 1.95 3.00
CA THR A 299 24.27 0.80 3.89
C THR A 299 23.74 1.16 5.27
N TYR A 300 23.84 0.25 6.22
CA TYR A 300 23.65 0.57 7.64
C TYR A 300 24.95 1.06 8.25
N GLU A 301 24.92 2.17 8.99
CA GLU A 301 26.02 2.62 9.80
C GLU A 301 26.46 1.53 10.81
N LYS A 302 27.67 1.67 11.35
CA LYS A 302 28.18 0.73 12.35
C LYS A 302 27.21 0.63 13.54
N GLY A 303 26.66 -0.56 13.77
CA GLY A 303 25.70 -0.83 14.84
C GLY A 303 24.23 -0.57 14.49
N ALA A 304 23.94 0.14 13.39
CA ALA A 304 22.57 0.51 13.03
C ALA A 304 21.70 -0.70 12.63
N PHE A 305 22.30 -1.80 12.20
CA PHE A 305 21.55 -3.02 11.91
C PHE A 305 21.12 -3.80 13.16
N LYS A 306 21.63 -3.46 14.36
CA LYS A 306 21.32 -4.20 15.60
C LYS A 306 19.82 -4.22 15.94
N PRO A 307 19.09 -3.10 15.96
CA PRO A 307 17.63 -3.10 16.21
C PRO A 307 16.86 -4.00 15.23
N VAL A 308 17.18 -3.94 13.93
CA VAL A 308 16.53 -4.76 12.91
C VAL A 308 16.82 -6.25 13.13
N LYS A 309 18.05 -6.60 13.49
CA LYS A 309 18.43 -7.99 13.76
C LYS A 309 17.72 -8.57 14.99
N GLU A 310 17.59 -7.79 16.06
CA GLU A 310 16.86 -8.24 17.26
C GLU A 310 15.37 -8.40 16.98
N TRP A 311 14.76 -7.44 16.26
CA TRP A 311 13.39 -7.56 15.79
C TRP A 311 13.19 -8.82 14.93
N GLN A 312 14.05 -9.08 13.96
CA GLN A 312 13.97 -10.25 13.10
C GLN A 312 14.07 -11.57 13.86
N LYS A 313 14.88 -11.64 14.93
CA LYS A 313 14.93 -12.82 15.81
C LYS A 313 13.59 -13.06 16.50
N GLN A 314 12.99 -12.01 17.08
CA GLN A 314 11.67 -12.10 17.71
C GLN A 314 10.60 -12.52 16.70
N LEU A 315 10.61 -11.92 15.51
CA LEU A 315 9.70 -12.26 14.42
C LEU A 315 9.84 -13.74 14.01
N THR A 316 11.06 -14.28 13.98
CA THR A 316 11.33 -15.69 13.68
C THR A 316 10.72 -16.62 14.74
N ILE A 317 10.78 -16.26 16.01
CA ILE A 317 10.16 -17.03 17.10
C ILE A 317 8.64 -17.04 16.91
N LEU A 318 8.05 -15.89 16.57
CA LEU A 318 6.60 -15.77 16.31
C LEU A 318 6.17 -16.57 15.07
N LYS A 319 6.94 -16.53 13.98
CA LYS A 319 6.68 -17.34 12.76
C LYS A 319 6.60 -18.84 13.05
N ASN A 320 7.41 -19.32 13.98
CA ASN A 320 7.43 -20.75 14.38
C ASN A 320 6.27 -21.14 15.33
N LYS A 321 5.61 -20.15 15.94
CA LYS A 321 4.51 -20.36 16.89
C LYS A 321 3.13 -20.07 16.26
N LYS A 322 3.05 -19.09 15.35
CA LYS A 322 1.80 -18.62 14.75
C LYS A 322 1.55 -19.28 13.39
N GLY A 323 0.32 -19.24 12.91
CA GLY A 323 -0.12 -19.92 11.70
C GLY A 323 0.48 -19.39 10.39
N LYS A 324 0.05 -19.99 9.26
CA LYS A 324 0.58 -19.70 7.91
C LYS A 324 0.41 -18.25 7.46
N VAL A 325 -0.73 -17.63 7.81
CA VAL A 325 -1.02 -16.22 7.45
C VAL A 325 0.00 -15.29 8.07
N PHE A 326 0.23 -15.40 9.39
CA PHE A 326 1.27 -14.61 10.07
C PHE A 326 2.65 -14.84 9.45
N THR A 327 3.00 -16.08 9.14
CA THR A 327 4.29 -16.43 8.54
C THR A 327 4.48 -15.77 7.18
N ALA A 328 3.43 -15.68 6.35
CA ALA A 328 3.47 -15.03 5.06
C ALA A 328 3.66 -13.51 5.20
N ILE A 329 2.87 -12.85 6.07
CA ILE A 329 2.99 -11.41 6.37
C ILE A 329 4.39 -11.09 6.90
N ALA A 330 4.85 -11.84 7.91
CA ALA A 330 6.16 -11.64 8.53
C ALA A 330 7.32 -11.80 7.54
N ALA A 331 7.24 -12.73 6.59
CA ALA A 331 8.26 -12.91 5.56
C ALA A 331 8.36 -11.69 4.62
N LYS A 332 7.27 -10.96 4.38
CA LYS A 332 7.29 -9.72 3.59
C LYS A 332 7.71 -8.52 4.43
N ALA A 333 7.35 -8.49 5.70
CA ALA A 333 7.82 -7.50 6.66
C ALA A 333 9.35 -7.47 6.75
N GLU A 334 10.03 -8.63 6.73
CA GLU A 334 11.49 -8.73 6.69
C GLU A 334 12.13 -8.03 5.46
N SER A 335 11.42 -7.90 4.35
CA SER A 335 11.87 -7.13 3.19
C SER A 335 11.47 -5.66 3.28
N ASN A 336 10.24 -5.38 3.73
CA ASN A 336 9.70 -4.03 3.76
C ASN A 336 10.41 -3.14 4.77
N ILE A 337 10.93 -3.68 5.88
CA ILE A 337 11.66 -2.90 6.89
C ILE A 337 12.85 -2.14 6.31
N HIS A 338 13.58 -2.73 5.35
CA HIS A 338 14.70 -2.08 4.67
C HIS A 338 14.25 -0.92 3.77
N LYS A 339 13.09 -1.08 3.13
CA LYS A 339 12.47 -0.06 2.29
C LYS A 339 11.97 1.12 3.12
N ILE A 340 11.29 0.83 4.24
CA ILE A 340 10.84 1.84 5.20
C ILE A 340 12.02 2.58 5.80
N ALA A 341 13.10 1.87 6.20
CA ALA A 341 14.31 2.50 6.72
C ALA A 341 14.91 3.49 5.71
N MET A 342 14.94 3.15 4.42
CA MET A 342 15.44 4.05 3.37
C MET A 342 14.56 5.28 3.20
N ILE A 343 13.24 5.14 3.23
CA ILE A 343 12.29 6.25 3.14
C ILE A 343 12.44 7.19 4.35
N LEU A 344 12.49 6.63 5.55
CA LEU A 344 12.70 7.41 6.77
C LEU A 344 14.07 8.11 6.78
N GLN A 345 15.13 7.44 6.31
CA GLN A 345 16.46 8.05 6.22
C GLN A 345 16.48 9.24 5.25
N ALA A 346 15.75 9.17 4.15
CA ALA A 346 15.63 10.29 3.20
C ALA A 346 14.95 11.49 3.87
N LEU A 347 13.84 11.28 4.59
CA LEU A 347 13.13 12.32 5.34
C LEU A 347 13.99 12.92 6.44
N HIS A 348 14.67 12.09 7.24
CA HIS A 348 15.61 12.56 8.26
C HIS A 348 16.78 13.36 7.64
N SER A 349 17.31 12.92 6.50
CA SER A 349 18.40 13.62 5.82
C SER A 349 17.95 15.01 5.34
N VAL A 350 16.82 15.12 4.64
CA VAL A 350 16.35 16.39 4.11
C VAL A 350 15.93 17.36 5.21
N CYS A 351 15.23 16.89 6.23
CA CYS A 351 14.83 17.74 7.36
C CYS A 351 16.03 18.24 8.20
N ASN A 352 17.17 17.54 8.14
CA ASN A 352 18.44 17.98 8.72
C ASN A 352 19.29 18.79 7.74
N GLY A 353 18.73 19.28 6.64
CA GLY A 353 19.41 20.16 5.67
C GLY A 353 20.50 19.47 4.85
N LYS A 354 20.52 18.14 4.77
CA LYS A 354 21.49 17.40 3.94
C LYS A 354 21.05 17.40 2.48
N SER A 355 22.00 17.58 1.58
CA SER A 355 21.79 17.54 0.13
C SER A 355 21.87 16.13 -0.47
N SER A 356 22.21 15.11 0.33
CA SER A 356 22.27 13.69 -0.08
C SER A 356 21.81 12.81 1.05
N ILE A 357 21.24 11.64 0.70
CA ILE A 357 20.89 10.61 1.66
C ILE A 357 22.18 9.94 2.17
N GLY A 358 22.29 9.80 3.48
CA GLY A 358 23.38 9.05 4.14
C GLY A 358 23.01 7.60 4.40
N ASP A 359 23.97 6.86 4.98
CA ASP A 359 23.72 5.51 5.50
C ASP A 359 22.65 5.51 6.59
N ILE A 360 21.97 4.38 6.78
CA ILE A 360 20.90 4.22 7.78
C ILE A 360 21.50 4.34 9.19
N THR A 361 21.02 5.32 9.95
CA THR A 361 21.45 5.53 11.35
C THR A 361 20.80 4.52 12.30
N VAL A 362 21.32 4.39 13.53
CA VAL A 362 20.71 3.55 14.58
C VAL A 362 19.30 4.00 14.92
N GLU A 363 19.08 5.32 14.99
CA GLU A 363 17.78 5.93 15.26
C GLU A 363 16.75 5.55 14.19
N VAL A 364 17.08 5.80 12.92
CA VAL A 364 16.20 5.48 11.78
C VAL A 364 15.92 3.98 11.67
N ALA A 365 16.92 3.13 11.97
CA ALA A 365 16.72 1.69 12.01
C ALA A 365 15.72 1.27 13.09
N SER A 366 15.75 1.92 14.26
CA SER A 366 14.78 1.69 15.36
C SER A 366 13.39 2.19 14.96
N HIS A 367 13.30 3.38 14.35
CA HIS A 367 12.05 3.93 13.82
C HIS A 367 11.44 3.04 12.74
N ALA A 368 12.25 2.44 11.87
CA ALA A 368 11.77 1.49 10.88
C ALA A 368 11.17 0.23 11.50
N VAL A 369 11.73 -0.26 12.63
CA VAL A 369 11.15 -1.37 13.41
C VAL A 369 9.78 -0.97 13.96
N THR A 370 9.67 0.21 14.56
CA THR A 370 8.39 0.72 15.10
C THR A 370 7.33 0.84 14.03
N ALA A 371 7.63 1.47 12.89
CA ALA A 371 6.71 1.59 11.76
C ALA A 371 6.33 0.22 11.16
N GLN A 372 7.29 -0.71 11.06
CA GLN A 372 7.01 -2.04 10.51
C GLN A 372 6.11 -2.87 11.43
N ASN A 373 6.22 -2.72 12.75
CA ASN A 373 5.31 -3.38 13.69
C ASN A 373 3.87 -2.88 13.52
N TYR A 374 3.68 -1.56 13.38
CA TYR A 374 2.38 -0.98 13.05
C TYR A 374 1.79 -1.65 11.78
N PHE A 375 2.55 -1.73 10.70
CA PHE A 375 2.07 -2.34 9.46
C PHE A 375 1.78 -3.84 9.55
N ILE A 376 2.49 -4.60 10.39
CA ILE A 376 2.16 -6.00 10.65
C ILE A 376 0.79 -6.11 11.34
N GLU A 377 0.55 -5.29 12.35
CA GLU A 377 -0.72 -5.29 13.09
C GLU A 377 -1.90 -4.86 12.20
N GLU A 378 -1.72 -3.80 11.41
CA GLU A 378 -2.73 -3.35 10.46
C GLU A 378 -3.02 -4.41 9.38
N CYS A 379 -2.00 -5.09 8.87
CA CYS A 379 -2.17 -6.19 7.94
C CYS A 379 -2.97 -7.34 8.56
N LEU A 380 -2.69 -7.71 9.81
CA LEU A 380 -3.45 -8.73 10.53
C LEU A 380 -4.91 -8.32 10.74
N LYS A 381 -5.18 -7.05 11.12
CA LYS A 381 -6.56 -6.53 11.24
C LYS A 381 -7.31 -6.64 9.91
N VAL A 382 -6.66 -6.26 8.81
CA VAL A 382 -7.25 -6.31 7.47
C VAL A 382 -7.53 -7.74 7.04
N PHE A 383 -6.63 -8.68 7.30
CA PHE A 383 -6.88 -10.11 7.00
C PHE A 383 -7.96 -10.70 7.90
N ALA A 384 -8.12 -10.18 9.14
CA ALA A 384 -9.21 -10.57 10.04
C ALA A 384 -10.61 -10.18 9.52
N ILE A 385 -10.71 -9.14 8.68
CA ILE A 385 -11.99 -8.79 8.02
C ILE A 385 -12.51 -9.95 7.17
N ASN A 386 -11.61 -10.80 6.65
CA ASN A 386 -11.95 -11.92 5.76
C ASN A 386 -12.19 -13.26 6.46
N THR A 387 -11.65 -13.42 7.68
CA THR A 387 -12.05 -14.57 8.48
C THR A 387 -13.51 -14.36 8.85
N ASP A 388 -14.36 -15.18 8.27
CA ASP A 388 -15.79 -15.09 8.41
C ASP A 388 -16.14 -14.99 9.90
N ASN A 389 -16.49 -13.80 10.38
CA ASN A 389 -17.13 -13.64 11.68
C ASN A 389 -18.36 -14.57 11.81
N THR A 390 -18.87 -15.08 10.69
CA THR A 390 -19.93 -16.07 10.65
C THR A 390 -19.55 -17.37 11.37
N VAL A 391 -18.32 -17.84 11.29
CA VAL A 391 -17.89 -19.05 12.01
C VAL A 391 -17.79 -18.76 13.51
N LYS A 392 -17.13 -17.66 13.90
CA LYS A 392 -17.02 -17.24 15.31
C LYS A 392 -18.39 -16.92 15.91
N PHE A 393 -19.22 -16.20 15.18
CA PHE A 393 -20.58 -15.88 15.61
C PHE A 393 -21.47 -17.14 15.66
N ASN A 394 -21.28 -18.10 14.77
CA ASN A 394 -21.96 -19.38 14.83
C ASN A 394 -21.56 -20.17 16.09
N GLU A 395 -20.26 -20.23 16.43
CA GLU A 395 -19.80 -20.91 17.66
C GLU A 395 -20.37 -20.27 18.92
N ILE A 396 -20.30 -18.92 19.03
CA ILE A 396 -20.90 -18.19 20.15
C ILE A 396 -22.42 -18.43 20.20
N TRP A 397 -23.09 -18.28 19.08
CA TRP A 397 -24.52 -18.53 18.98
C TRP A 397 -24.88 -19.99 19.38
N PHE A 398 -24.13 -20.95 18.84
CA PHE A 398 -24.34 -22.37 19.17
C PHE A 398 -24.12 -22.64 20.66
N SER A 399 -23.11 -22.03 21.29
CA SER A 399 -22.86 -22.18 22.73
C SER A 399 -24.02 -21.67 23.59
N LEU A 400 -24.66 -20.57 23.18
CA LEU A 400 -25.78 -19.94 23.88
C LEU A 400 -27.11 -20.63 23.67
N LEU A 401 -27.25 -21.50 22.66
CA LEU A 401 -28.49 -22.24 22.44
C LEU A 401 -28.73 -23.27 23.56
N PRO A 402 -29.97 -23.43 24.04
CA PRO A 402 -30.32 -24.55 24.94
C PRO A 402 -30.26 -25.91 24.21
N GLU A 403 -30.28 -27.02 24.95
CA GLU A 403 -30.22 -28.36 24.37
C GLU A 403 -31.35 -28.62 23.36
N LYS A 404 -32.58 -28.12 23.67
CA LYS A 404 -33.74 -28.14 22.78
C LYS A 404 -34.23 -26.69 22.62
N PHE A 405 -34.51 -26.26 21.42
CA PHE A 405 -34.91 -24.89 21.12
C PHE A 405 -35.76 -24.81 19.85
N THR A 406 -36.47 -23.70 19.73
CA THR A 406 -37.21 -23.34 18.51
C THR A 406 -36.43 -22.42 17.63
N SER A 407 -36.78 -22.30 16.33
CA SER A 407 -36.19 -21.33 15.42
C SER A 407 -36.32 -19.89 15.96
N ASP A 408 -37.44 -19.55 16.61
CA ASP A 408 -37.63 -18.19 17.14
C ASP A 408 -36.75 -17.92 18.37
N GLN A 409 -36.51 -18.91 19.22
CA GLN A 409 -35.52 -18.79 20.30
C GLN A 409 -34.11 -18.61 19.76
N ALA A 410 -33.72 -19.37 18.73
CA ALA A 410 -32.43 -19.27 18.08
C ALA A 410 -32.21 -17.89 17.44
N ILE A 411 -33.24 -17.35 16.80
CA ILE A 411 -33.22 -15.98 16.21
C ILE A 411 -33.14 -14.93 17.32
N LYS A 412 -33.94 -15.09 18.39
CA LYS A 412 -33.94 -14.14 19.52
C LYS A 412 -32.56 -14.02 20.16
N ILE A 413 -31.91 -15.18 20.41
CA ILE A 413 -30.55 -15.22 20.97
C ILE A 413 -29.56 -14.51 20.01
N ALA A 414 -29.58 -14.81 18.72
CA ALA A 414 -28.71 -14.16 17.75
C ALA A 414 -28.86 -12.64 17.68
N LEU A 415 -30.10 -12.15 17.71
CA LEU A 415 -30.40 -10.72 17.68
C LEU A 415 -30.06 -10.02 19.00
N GLN A 416 -30.37 -10.65 20.14
CA GLN A 416 -30.08 -10.12 21.46
C GLN A 416 -28.58 -9.93 21.70
N HIS A 417 -27.76 -10.84 21.20
CA HIS A 417 -26.29 -10.77 21.28
C HIS A 417 -25.64 -10.13 20.05
N LYS A 418 -26.43 -9.52 19.15
CA LYS A 418 -25.96 -8.84 17.93
C LYS A 418 -25.01 -9.70 17.06
N LEU A 419 -25.23 -11.02 17.03
CA LEU A 419 -24.32 -11.96 16.36
C LEU A 419 -24.56 -12.02 14.85
N CYS A 420 -25.84 -12.03 14.40
CA CYS A 420 -26.15 -12.10 12.97
C CYS A 420 -27.62 -11.74 12.66
N THR A 421 -27.96 -11.71 11.37
CA THR A 421 -29.33 -11.48 10.90
C THR A 421 -30.20 -12.72 10.99
N ARG A 422 -31.54 -12.55 11.00
CA ARG A 422 -32.52 -13.64 10.95
C ARG A 422 -32.25 -14.63 9.80
N ARG A 423 -31.89 -14.15 8.63
CA ARG A 423 -31.57 -14.97 7.46
C ARG A 423 -30.35 -15.86 7.70
N THR A 424 -29.33 -15.33 8.35
CA THR A 424 -28.10 -16.08 8.69
C THR A 424 -28.39 -17.20 9.67
N VAL A 425 -29.27 -16.98 10.68
CA VAL A 425 -29.68 -18.03 11.61
C VAL A 425 -30.35 -19.20 10.89
N PHE A 426 -31.23 -18.95 9.93
CA PHE A 426 -31.84 -20.03 9.15
C PHE A 426 -30.79 -20.84 8.37
N ASN A 427 -29.79 -20.18 7.77
CA ASN A 427 -28.68 -20.86 7.11
C ASN A 427 -27.87 -21.74 8.08
N TRP A 428 -27.66 -21.29 9.33
CA TRP A 428 -26.98 -22.07 10.35
C TRP A 428 -27.81 -23.29 10.79
N LEU A 429 -29.10 -23.09 11.01
CA LEU A 429 -30.01 -24.18 11.36
C LEU A 429 -30.08 -25.28 10.30
N GLU A 430 -29.87 -24.95 9.03
CA GLU A 430 -29.88 -25.92 7.92
C GLU A 430 -28.51 -26.58 7.69
N LYS A 431 -27.41 -25.88 7.92
CA LYS A 431 -26.06 -26.33 7.52
C LYS A 431 -25.22 -26.87 8.68
N ASP A 432 -25.53 -26.50 9.93
CA ASP A 432 -24.75 -26.92 11.08
C ASP A 432 -25.09 -28.37 11.47
N LYS A 433 -24.14 -29.25 11.24
CA LYS A 433 -24.28 -30.70 11.51
C LYS A 433 -24.46 -31.05 13.00
N ARG A 434 -24.23 -30.10 13.89
CA ARG A 434 -24.42 -30.23 15.34
C ARG A 434 -25.87 -29.98 15.77
N ILE A 435 -26.74 -29.60 14.83
CA ILE A 435 -28.14 -29.30 15.08
C ILE A 435 -29.00 -30.31 14.34
N LEU A 436 -29.86 -31.00 15.09
CA LEU A 436 -30.87 -31.91 14.55
C LEU A 436 -32.23 -31.21 14.51
N LYS A 437 -32.88 -31.20 13.36
CA LYS A 437 -34.28 -30.77 13.24
C LYS A 437 -35.20 -31.91 13.63
N GLU A 438 -35.92 -31.77 14.76
CA GLU A 438 -36.84 -32.79 15.26
C GLU A 438 -38.25 -32.67 14.63
N SER A 439 -38.73 -31.45 14.39
CA SER A 439 -40.03 -31.18 13.74
C SER A 439 -40.05 -29.76 13.14
N ASN A 440 -41.21 -29.33 12.59
CA ASN A 440 -41.33 -27.93 12.14
C ASN A 440 -41.08 -27.00 13.33
N ASN A 441 -40.05 -26.15 13.16
CA ASN A 441 -39.56 -25.14 14.12
C ASN A 441 -38.90 -25.67 15.41
N ASN A 442 -38.73 -26.99 15.61
CA ASN A 442 -38.04 -27.54 16.78
C ASN A 442 -36.71 -28.17 16.41
N TYR A 443 -35.70 -27.88 17.18
CA TYR A 443 -34.32 -28.32 16.98
C TYR A 443 -33.70 -28.82 18.28
N LYS A 444 -32.69 -29.66 18.15
CA LYS A 444 -31.92 -30.21 19.26
C LYS A 444 -30.43 -30.13 18.97
N LYS A 445 -29.62 -29.74 19.98
CA LYS A 445 -28.17 -29.89 19.93
C LYS A 445 -27.78 -31.38 19.95
N LEU A 446 -26.90 -31.77 19.03
CA LEU A 446 -26.16 -33.01 19.08
C LEU A 446 -24.89 -32.76 19.88
N VAL A 447 -24.94 -33.02 21.20
CA VAL A 447 -23.74 -33.00 22.04
C VAL A 447 -22.92 -34.23 21.70
N LYS A 448 -21.66 -34.03 21.29
CA LYS A 448 -20.67 -35.09 21.31
C LYS A 448 -20.04 -35.16 22.68
#